data_5cace694d590ce9078fcf0037983cdf9
#
_entry.id   5cace694d590ce9078fcf0037983cdf9
#
_cell.length_a   1.000
_cell.length_b   1.000
_cell.length_c   1.000
_cell.angle_alpha   90.00
_cell.angle_beta   90.00
_cell.angle_gamma   90.00
#
_symmetry.space_group_name_H-M   'P 1'
#
loop_
_entity.id
_entity.type
_entity.pdbx_description
1 polymer ?
#
loop_
_entity_poly.entity_id
_entity_poly.type
_entity_poly.pdbx_seq_one_letter_code
_entity_poly.pdbx_strand_id
1 'polypeptide(L)'
;PRVLALIADAALNPNFTEEDMEKEKARIIQSIRANESNAEVIMKRVRQTLRYSTAHPYGEYITEAQIAALSLDDVTNYYRKRFVPNNAYLVVTGDVNPEEIITLVNEHFADWQPYSEETSALYIPENVSETQINFIDLPSAVQSEIQVTNLIDLKMSHPDYFPLLVANSILGGDFGSYINMNLREEHGYTYGAFSTFKTDKWTKGSFSIKTKVGNAVTAPAIVEILKEVKRIQTTIVSEEKLAQAKAQYLGQFVLATERPQTIANYAINIKVRNLPEDFYKNYIAKINAVTKEDVQRVANSYFLLKNFRIIIVGKGSDIADELKNINFDGKKIPMKEFDSYGNEK
;
A
#
# COMPACT_ATOMS: atom_id res chain seq x y z
N PRO A 1 -13.31 19.97 26.89
CA PRO A 1 -14.44 19.14 27.38
C PRO A 1 -15.51 18.93 26.31
N ARG A 2 -16.11 19.98 25.74
CA ARG A 2 -17.26 19.88 24.82
C ARG A 2 -16.97 19.04 23.56
N VAL A 3 -15.80 19.20 22.95
CA VAL A 3 -15.42 18.42 21.74
C VAL A 3 -15.27 16.93 22.06
N LEU A 4 -14.67 16.62 23.21
CA LEU A 4 -14.51 15.24 23.64
C LEU A 4 -15.85 14.57 23.94
N ALA A 5 -16.80 15.28 24.56
CA ALA A 5 -18.14 14.79 24.79
C ALA A 5 -18.88 14.47 23.47
N LEU A 6 -18.76 15.33 22.46
CA LEU A 6 -19.36 15.08 21.13
C LEU A 6 -18.72 13.88 20.41
N ILE A 7 -17.40 13.72 20.55
CA ILE A 7 -16.69 12.57 19.98
C ILE A 7 -17.16 11.27 20.66
N ALA A 8 -17.24 11.29 21.99
CA ALA A 8 -17.70 10.13 22.76
C ALA A 8 -19.15 9.76 22.43
N ASP A 9 -20.04 10.76 22.35
CA ASP A 9 -21.44 10.53 21.97
C ASP A 9 -21.56 9.91 20.57
N ALA A 10 -20.90 10.50 19.58
CA ALA A 10 -20.88 9.96 18.22
C ALA A 10 -20.28 8.54 18.13
N ALA A 11 -19.31 8.25 18.99
CA ALA A 11 -18.63 6.96 19.04
C ALA A 11 -19.41 5.89 19.80
N LEU A 12 -20.14 6.25 20.85
CA LEU A 12 -20.85 5.27 21.70
C LEU A 12 -22.32 5.12 21.35
N ASN A 13 -22.94 6.18 20.82
CA ASN A 13 -24.36 6.27 20.52
C ASN A 13 -24.63 6.57 19.05
N PRO A 14 -24.08 5.81 18.08
CA PRO A 14 -24.31 6.08 16.67
C PRO A 14 -25.78 5.88 16.33
N ASN A 15 -26.35 6.81 15.58
CA ASN A 15 -27.74 6.72 15.10
C ASN A 15 -27.76 6.18 13.67
N PHE A 16 -27.75 4.86 13.52
CA PHE A 16 -27.93 4.21 12.22
C PHE A 16 -29.41 4.14 11.86
N THR A 17 -29.80 4.67 10.70
CA THR A 17 -31.17 4.64 10.20
C THR A 17 -31.27 3.87 8.88
N GLU A 18 -32.45 3.26 8.62
CA GLU A 18 -32.72 2.63 7.33
C GLU A 18 -32.61 3.61 6.17
N GLU A 19 -33.05 4.87 6.36
CA GLU A 19 -32.99 5.91 5.33
C GLU A 19 -31.54 6.20 4.93
N ASP A 20 -30.65 6.38 5.89
CA ASP A 20 -29.23 6.66 5.61
C ASP A 20 -28.54 5.45 5.01
N MET A 21 -28.88 4.25 5.48
CA MET A 21 -28.36 3.01 4.93
C MET A 21 -28.73 2.83 3.46
N GLU A 22 -30.00 3.01 3.09
CA GLU A 22 -30.44 2.89 1.70
C GLU A 22 -29.79 3.96 0.79
N LYS A 23 -29.60 5.19 1.27
CA LYS A 23 -28.85 6.22 0.57
C LYS A 23 -27.40 5.81 0.32
N GLU A 24 -26.73 5.28 1.36
CA GLU A 24 -25.34 4.85 1.23
C GLU A 24 -25.19 3.61 0.33
N LYS A 25 -26.10 2.64 0.40
CA LYS A 25 -26.13 1.50 -0.52
C LYS A 25 -26.25 1.97 -1.97
N ALA A 26 -27.20 2.85 -2.25
CA ALA A 26 -27.39 3.41 -3.59
C ALA A 26 -26.13 4.14 -4.08
N ARG A 27 -25.49 4.95 -3.23
CA ARG A 27 -24.25 5.67 -3.54
C ARG A 27 -23.09 4.72 -3.85
N ILE A 28 -22.91 3.67 -3.05
CA ILE A 28 -21.84 2.68 -3.24
C ILE A 28 -22.06 1.89 -4.53
N ILE A 29 -23.30 1.40 -4.79
CA ILE A 29 -23.64 0.68 -6.02
C ILE A 29 -23.41 1.55 -7.25
N GLN A 30 -23.82 2.81 -7.22
CA GLN A 30 -23.55 3.75 -8.30
C GLN A 30 -22.06 3.97 -8.52
N SER A 31 -21.28 4.06 -7.44
CA SER A 31 -19.82 4.16 -7.52
C SER A 31 -19.17 2.90 -8.12
N ILE A 32 -19.64 1.72 -7.76
CA ILE A 32 -19.17 0.45 -8.35
C ILE A 32 -19.40 0.47 -9.86
N ARG A 33 -20.61 0.78 -10.32
CA ARG A 33 -20.97 0.85 -11.75
C ARG A 33 -20.14 1.87 -12.52
N ALA A 34 -20.01 3.09 -11.98
CA ALA A 34 -19.24 4.15 -12.61
C ALA A 34 -17.74 3.81 -12.79
N ASN A 35 -17.22 2.90 -11.96
CA ASN A 35 -15.82 2.51 -11.95
C ASN A 35 -15.52 1.17 -12.64
N GLU A 36 -16.50 0.52 -13.26
CA GLU A 36 -16.30 -0.78 -13.93
C GLU A 36 -15.28 -0.72 -15.08
N SER A 37 -15.20 0.41 -15.78
CA SER A 37 -14.25 0.64 -16.88
C SER A 37 -13.10 1.58 -16.49
N ASN A 38 -12.89 1.83 -15.21
CA ASN A 38 -11.78 2.66 -14.73
C ASN A 38 -10.53 1.79 -14.53
N ALA A 39 -9.50 2.00 -15.36
CA ALA A 39 -8.27 1.22 -15.35
C ALA A 39 -7.57 1.20 -13.97
N GLU A 40 -7.54 2.33 -13.27
CA GLU A 40 -6.90 2.42 -11.95
C GLU A 40 -7.67 1.63 -10.88
N VAL A 41 -9.00 1.67 -10.91
CA VAL A 41 -9.86 0.90 -9.99
C VAL A 41 -9.73 -0.61 -10.26
N ILE A 42 -9.73 -1.01 -11.54
CA ILE A 42 -9.48 -2.40 -11.95
C ILE A 42 -8.09 -2.84 -11.47
N MET A 43 -7.05 -2.04 -11.74
CA MET A 43 -5.68 -2.31 -11.28
C MET A 43 -5.62 -2.52 -9.76
N LYS A 44 -6.26 -1.65 -8.98
CA LYS A 44 -6.28 -1.75 -7.51
C LYS A 44 -6.93 -3.05 -7.05
N ARG A 45 -8.09 -3.40 -7.61
CA ARG A 45 -8.85 -4.61 -7.28
C ARG A 45 -8.06 -5.87 -7.63
N VAL A 46 -7.68 -6.03 -8.90
CA VAL A 46 -6.94 -7.20 -9.39
C VAL A 46 -5.62 -7.39 -8.65
N ARG A 47 -4.89 -6.31 -8.40
CA ARG A 47 -3.66 -6.36 -7.62
C ARG A 47 -3.87 -6.96 -6.23
N GLN A 48 -4.92 -6.55 -5.51
CA GLN A 48 -5.19 -7.06 -4.17
C GLN A 48 -5.59 -8.55 -4.23
N THR A 49 -6.47 -8.91 -5.15
CA THR A 49 -6.89 -10.29 -5.35
C THR A 49 -5.71 -11.20 -5.71
N LEU A 50 -4.84 -10.79 -6.65
CA LEU A 50 -3.69 -11.58 -7.07
C LEU A 50 -2.58 -11.68 -6.02
N ARG A 51 -2.47 -10.70 -5.11
CA ARG A 51 -1.50 -10.75 -4.01
C ARG A 51 -1.94 -11.60 -2.86
N TYR A 52 -3.19 -11.45 -2.45
CA TYR A 52 -3.67 -11.99 -1.18
C TYR A 52 -4.69 -13.11 -1.34
N SER A 53 -5.20 -13.38 -2.55
CA SER A 53 -6.35 -14.24 -2.80
C SER A 53 -7.66 -13.69 -2.19
N THR A 54 -8.79 -14.05 -2.77
CA THR A 54 -10.12 -13.69 -2.25
C THR A 54 -10.45 -14.35 -0.91
N ALA A 55 -9.68 -15.36 -0.51
CA ALA A 55 -9.79 -15.99 0.82
C ALA A 55 -9.15 -15.15 1.95
N HIS A 56 -8.44 -14.08 1.62
CA HIS A 56 -7.80 -13.18 2.58
C HIS A 56 -8.52 -11.82 2.59
N PRO A 57 -8.77 -11.19 3.75
CA PRO A 57 -9.48 -9.90 3.83
C PRO A 57 -8.89 -8.78 2.96
N TYR A 58 -7.58 -8.80 2.70
CA TYR A 58 -6.93 -7.81 1.83
C TYR A 58 -7.11 -8.08 0.33
N GLY A 59 -7.54 -9.28 -0.06
CA GLY A 59 -7.79 -9.67 -1.44
C GLY A 59 -9.26 -9.68 -1.82
N GLU A 60 -10.17 -9.50 -0.86
CA GLU A 60 -11.59 -9.35 -1.10
C GLU A 60 -11.91 -8.08 -1.88
N TYR A 61 -12.99 -8.12 -2.62
CA TYR A 61 -13.57 -6.95 -3.30
C TYR A 61 -15.08 -6.92 -3.08
N ILE A 62 -15.64 -5.73 -3.13
CA ILE A 62 -17.06 -5.48 -2.88
C ILE A 62 -17.83 -5.58 -4.20
N THR A 63 -18.95 -6.31 -4.20
CA THR A 63 -19.89 -6.44 -5.33
C THR A 63 -21.21 -5.74 -5.06
N GLU A 64 -21.94 -5.38 -6.12
CA GLU A 64 -23.28 -4.80 -5.99
C GLU A 64 -24.23 -5.73 -5.22
N ALA A 65 -24.17 -7.03 -5.48
CA ALA A 65 -25.02 -8.02 -4.81
C ALA A 65 -24.76 -8.08 -3.30
N GLN A 66 -23.49 -8.01 -2.88
CA GLN A 66 -23.14 -7.95 -1.46
C GLN A 66 -23.68 -6.69 -0.78
N ILE A 67 -23.51 -5.52 -1.44
CA ILE A 67 -24.04 -4.25 -0.88
C ILE A 67 -25.57 -4.28 -0.82
N ALA A 68 -26.24 -4.76 -1.87
CA ALA A 68 -27.70 -4.84 -1.88
C ALA A 68 -28.25 -5.76 -0.78
N ALA A 69 -27.54 -6.84 -0.46
CA ALA A 69 -27.94 -7.82 0.56
C ALA A 69 -27.73 -7.36 2.00
N LEU A 70 -26.94 -6.32 2.28
CA LEU A 70 -26.69 -5.83 3.64
C LEU A 70 -27.98 -5.34 4.29
N SER A 71 -28.17 -5.68 5.57
CA SER A 71 -29.23 -5.17 6.44
C SER A 71 -28.70 -4.16 7.45
N LEU A 72 -29.59 -3.35 8.03
CA LEU A 72 -29.22 -2.42 9.12
C LEU A 72 -28.70 -3.19 10.34
N ASP A 73 -29.23 -4.38 10.59
CA ASP A 73 -28.75 -5.26 11.65
C ASP A 73 -27.31 -5.72 11.42
N ASP A 74 -26.92 -6.01 10.18
CA ASP A 74 -25.53 -6.37 9.85
C ASP A 74 -24.56 -5.22 10.19
N VAL A 75 -24.91 -3.99 9.81
CA VAL A 75 -24.11 -2.79 10.10
C VAL A 75 -24.02 -2.55 11.60
N THR A 76 -25.15 -2.62 12.31
CA THR A 76 -25.22 -2.38 13.75
C THR A 76 -24.43 -3.43 14.53
N ASN A 77 -24.57 -4.71 14.15
CA ASN A 77 -23.83 -5.81 14.76
C ASN A 77 -22.32 -5.73 14.49
N TYR A 78 -21.95 -5.37 13.27
CA TYR A 78 -20.54 -5.15 12.94
C TYR A 78 -19.94 -4.03 13.79
N TYR A 79 -20.66 -2.90 13.92
CA TYR A 79 -20.23 -1.78 14.74
C TYR A 79 -20.01 -2.20 16.20
N ARG A 80 -20.98 -2.84 16.82
CA ARG A 80 -20.92 -3.32 18.22
C ARG A 80 -19.76 -4.29 18.49
N LYS A 81 -19.40 -5.12 17.49
CA LYS A 81 -18.32 -6.10 17.60
C LYS A 81 -16.92 -5.54 17.32
N ARG A 82 -16.82 -4.54 16.47
CA ARG A 82 -15.52 -4.04 15.98
C ARG A 82 -15.11 -2.70 16.56
N PHE A 83 -16.08 -1.84 16.86
CA PHE A 83 -15.82 -0.57 17.51
C PHE A 83 -15.86 -0.75 19.04
N VAL A 84 -14.72 -1.18 19.59
CA VAL A 84 -14.60 -1.59 21.00
C VAL A 84 -13.31 -1.06 21.61
N PRO A 85 -13.26 -0.76 22.95
CA PRO A 85 -12.12 -0.09 23.58
C PRO A 85 -10.82 -0.92 23.49
N ASN A 86 -10.90 -2.25 23.51
CA ASN A 86 -9.73 -3.12 23.40
C ASN A 86 -9.06 -3.13 22.00
N ASN A 87 -9.70 -2.52 20.99
CA ASN A 87 -9.13 -2.30 19.65
C ASN A 87 -8.92 -0.82 19.33
N ALA A 88 -9.05 0.08 20.32
CA ALA A 88 -9.01 1.52 20.12
C ALA A 88 -7.77 2.16 20.77
N TYR A 89 -7.27 3.20 20.13
CA TYR A 89 -6.25 4.09 20.66
C TYR A 89 -6.73 5.53 20.50
N LEU A 90 -6.80 6.26 21.62
CA LEU A 90 -7.07 7.69 21.61
C LEU A 90 -5.77 8.44 21.88
N VAL A 91 -5.42 9.37 21.00
CA VAL A 91 -4.27 10.26 21.20
C VAL A 91 -4.76 11.69 21.20
N VAL A 92 -4.37 12.41 22.22
CA VAL A 92 -4.64 13.85 22.37
C VAL A 92 -3.33 14.60 22.29
N THR A 93 -3.25 15.60 21.41
CA THR A 93 -2.07 16.47 21.25
C THR A 93 -2.51 17.93 21.31
N GLY A 94 -1.71 18.78 21.97
CA GLY A 94 -1.98 20.21 22.07
C GLY A 94 -1.54 20.77 23.42
N ASP A 95 -1.93 22.01 23.69
CA ASP A 95 -1.73 22.67 24.99
C ASP A 95 -2.82 22.20 25.97
N VAL A 96 -2.58 21.03 26.57
CA VAL A 96 -3.53 20.38 27.49
C VAL A 96 -2.83 19.85 28.71
N ASN A 97 -3.56 19.84 29.85
CA ASN A 97 -3.10 19.16 31.07
C ASN A 97 -3.39 17.65 30.94
N PRO A 98 -2.38 16.76 30.98
CA PRO A 98 -2.58 15.32 30.82
C PRO A 98 -3.53 14.71 31.86
N GLU A 99 -3.48 15.13 33.12
CA GLU A 99 -4.30 14.58 34.20
C GLU A 99 -5.79 14.93 34.02
N GLU A 100 -6.06 16.18 33.61
CA GLU A 100 -7.42 16.63 33.29
C GLU A 100 -7.98 15.88 32.07
N ILE A 101 -7.18 15.68 31.02
CA ILE A 101 -7.61 14.96 29.83
C ILE A 101 -7.89 13.49 30.16
N ILE A 102 -7.05 12.82 30.94
CA ILE A 102 -7.28 11.44 31.37
C ILE A 102 -8.60 11.33 32.16
N THR A 103 -8.85 12.26 33.06
CA THR A 103 -10.10 12.30 33.83
C THR A 103 -11.31 12.45 32.92
N LEU A 104 -11.29 13.42 32.01
CA LEU A 104 -12.36 13.65 31.05
C LEU A 104 -12.59 12.47 30.09
N VAL A 105 -11.52 11.82 29.64
CA VAL A 105 -11.64 10.61 28.79
C VAL A 105 -12.30 9.50 29.56
N ASN A 106 -11.88 9.24 30.79
CA ASN A 106 -12.47 8.21 31.64
C ASN A 106 -13.95 8.48 31.95
N GLU A 107 -14.34 9.73 32.17
CA GLU A 107 -15.74 10.10 32.38
C GLU A 107 -16.60 9.82 31.14
N HIS A 108 -16.12 10.16 29.97
CA HIS A 108 -16.92 10.04 28.73
C HIS A 108 -16.92 8.64 28.12
N PHE A 109 -15.90 7.82 28.38
CA PHE A 109 -15.77 6.47 27.82
C PHE A 109 -15.87 5.34 28.87
N ALA A 110 -16.28 5.66 30.12
CA ALA A 110 -16.39 4.68 31.21
C ALA A 110 -17.31 3.48 30.87
N ASP A 111 -18.41 3.73 30.18
CA ASP A 111 -19.42 2.73 29.84
C ASP A 111 -19.11 1.95 28.56
N TRP A 112 -17.99 2.25 27.88
CA TRP A 112 -17.63 1.56 26.63
C TRP A 112 -17.18 0.13 26.93
N GLN A 113 -18.01 -0.83 26.56
CA GLN A 113 -17.80 -2.24 26.89
C GLN A 113 -16.82 -2.92 25.91
N PRO A 114 -15.85 -3.68 26.42
CA PRO A 114 -14.96 -4.46 25.55
C PRO A 114 -15.73 -5.64 24.92
N TYR A 115 -15.31 -6.01 23.73
CA TYR A 115 -15.76 -7.23 23.06
C TYR A 115 -14.54 -7.98 22.51
N SER A 116 -14.48 -9.28 22.72
CA SER A 116 -13.46 -10.13 22.13
C SER A 116 -14.12 -11.28 21.37
N GLU A 117 -13.66 -11.50 20.17
CA GLU A 117 -14.04 -12.60 19.31
C GLU A 117 -12.80 -13.44 19.01
N GLU A 118 -12.93 -14.75 18.93
CA GLU A 118 -11.84 -15.59 18.48
C GLU A 118 -11.47 -15.21 17.05
N THR A 119 -10.22 -14.86 16.85
CA THR A 119 -9.69 -14.53 15.53
C THR A 119 -9.18 -15.81 14.88
N SER A 120 -9.71 -16.16 13.73
CA SER A 120 -9.16 -17.22 12.90
C SER A 120 -7.77 -16.81 12.39
N ALA A 121 -6.87 -17.80 12.28
CA ALA A 121 -5.58 -17.57 11.66
C ALA A 121 -5.75 -17.12 10.20
N LEU A 122 -5.11 -16.00 9.85
CA LEU A 122 -5.13 -15.52 8.48
C LEU A 122 -4.27 -16.42 7.59
N TYR A 123 -4.74 -16.67 6.38
CA TYR A 123 -3.93 -17.27 5.33
C TYR A 123 -2.71 -16.36 5.06
N ILE A 124 -1.52 -16.95 4.99
CA ILE A 124 -0.29 -16.21 4.65
C ILE A 124 -0.04 -16.36 3.14
N PRO A 125 -0.18 -15.28 2.37
CA PRO A 125 -0.01 -15.35 0.92
C PRO A 125 1.45 -15.55 0.52
N GLU A 126 1.65 -16.19 -0.66
CA GLU A 126 2.97 -16.46 -1.21
C GLU A 126 3.20 -15.71 -2.52
N ASN A 127 4.47 -15.44 -2.83
CA ASN A 127 4.87 -14.91 -4.12
C ASN A 127 4.70 -15.98 -5.21
N VAL A 128 4.58 -15.52 -6.46
CA VAL A 128 4.65 -16.43 -7.61
C VAL A 128 6.02 -17.10 -7.70
N SER A 129 6.05 -18.30 -8.25
CA SER A 129 7.30 -19.08 -8.42
C SER A 129 8.28 -18.46 -9.41
N GLU A 130 7.78 -17.70 -10.37
CA GLU A 130 8.56 -16.95 -11.36
C GLU A 130 7.89 -15.62 -11.72
N THR A 131 8.67 -14.67 -12.21
CA THR A 131 8.15 -13.39 -12.71
C THR A 131 7.23 -13.63 -13.88
N GLN A 132 6.01 -13.08 -13.81
CA GLN A 132 4.97 -13.27 -14.81
C GLN A 132 4.19 -11.98 -15.07
N ILE A 133 3.67 -11.87 -16.29
CA ILE A 133 2.73 -10.82 -16.69
C ILE A 133 1.32 -11.30 -16.38
N ASN A 134 0.55 -10.46 -15.69
CA ASN A 134 -0.87 -10.64 -15.42
C ASN A 134 -1.63 -9.54 -16.18
N PHE A 135 -2.18 -9.89 -17.33
CA PHE A 135 -2.78 -8.94 -18.25
C PHE A 135 -4.30 -8.90 -18.12
N ILE A 136 -4.86 -7.69 -18.06
CA ILE A 136 -6.27 -7.40 -18.06
C ILE A 136 -6.59 -6.53 -19.27
N ASP A 137 -7.37 -7.07 -20.20
CA ASP A 137 -7.85 -6.33 -21.36
C ASP A 137 -8.94 -5.35 -20.98
N LEU A 138 -8.70 -4.08 -21.27
CA LEU A 138 -9.66 -2.99 -21.18
C LEU A 138 -9.72 -2.26 -22.51
N PRO A 139 -10.67 -2.63 -23.42
CA PRO A 139 -10.73 -2.10 -24.78
C PRO A 139 -10.82 -0.57 -24.88
N SER A 140 -11.36 0.09 -23.85
CA SER A 140 -11.48 1.55 -23.78
C SER A 140 -10.22 2.26 -23.28
N ALA A 141 -9.17 1.53 -22.86
CA ALA A 141 -7.97 2.13 -22.29
C ALA A 141 -7.14 2.84 -23.38
N VAL A 142 -6.90 4.13 -23.18
CA VAL A 142 -6.01 4.94 -24.04
C VAL A 142 -4.54 4.90 -23.57
N GLN A 143 -4.32 4.45 -22.36
CA GLN A 143 -3.01 4.26 -21.71
C GLN A 143 -3.02 2.95 -20.93
N SER A 144 -1.85 2.36 -20.77
CA SER A 144 -1.65 1.19 -19.91
C SER A 144 -1.31 1.60 -18.50
N GLU A 145 -2.06 1.09 -17.51
CA GLU A 145 -1.64 1.07 -16.12
C GLU A 145 -0.67 -0.10 -15.92
N ILE A 146 0.50 0.15 -15.38
CA ILE A 146 1.50 -0.88 -15.08
C ILE A 146 1.78 -0.90 -13.58
N GLN A 147 1.74 -2.08 -12.99
CA GLN A 147 2.21 -2.27 -11.63
C GLN A 147 3.06 -3.54 -11.50
N VAL A 148 4.34 -3.36 -11.19
CA VAL A 148 5.26 -4.45 -10.84
C VAL A 148 5.25 -4.62 -9.33
N THR A 149 5.07 -5.84 -8.83
CA THR A 149 4.89 -6.05 -7.38
C THR A 149 5.31 -7.43 -6.91
N ASN A 150 5.76 -7.50 -5.65
CA ASN A 150 5.90 -8.73 -4.89
C ASN A 150 5.49 -8.53 -3.42
N LEU A 151 5.21 -9.63 -2.73
CA LEU A 151 5.05 -9.64 -1.28
C LEU A 151 6.40 -9.63 -0.59
N ILE A 152 6.48 -8.94 0.54
CA ILE A 152 7.68 -8.87 1.38
C ILE A 152 7.33 -9.26 2.82
N ASP A 153 8.17 -10.10 3.43
CA ASP A 153 8.06 -10.39 4.86
C ASP A 153 9.00 -9.46 5.63
N LEU A 154 8.51 -8.26 5.90
CA LEU A 154 9.25 -7.23 6.62
C LEU A 154 8.32 -6.52 7.61
N LYS A 155 8.73 -6.50 8.87
CA LYS A 155 8.08 -5.69 9.91
C LYS A 155 8.81 -4.36 10.10
N MET A 156 8.10 -3.34 10.54
CA MET A 156 8.70 -2.02 10.77
C MET A 156 9.80 -2.03 11.84
N SER A 157 9.75 -3.00 12.77
CA SER A 157 10.76 -3.22 13.80
C SER A 157 12.03 -3.96 13.31
N HIS A 158 11.99 -4.53 12.09
CA HIS A 158 13.12 -5.30 11.55
C HIS A 158 14.33 -4.40 11.23
N PRO A 159 15.59 -4.85 11.44
CA PRO A 159 16.78 -4.07 11.12
C PRO A 159 16.84 -3.57 9.66
N ASP A 160 16.32 -4.33 8.71
CA ASP A 160 16.30 -3.97 7.29
C ASP A 160 15.30 -2.88 6.92
N TYR A 161 14.46 -2.43 7.85
CA TYR A 161 13.45 -1.41 7.56
C TYR A 161 14.07 -0.10 7.05
N PHE A 162 15.08 0.42 7.75
CA PHE A 162 15.75 1.66 7.36
C PHE A 162 16.61 1.51 6.09
N PRO A 163 17.41 0.44 5.93
CA PRO A 163 18.06 0.16 4.64
C PRO A 163 17.08 0.09 3.48
N LEU A 164 15.91 -0.56 3.64
CA LEU A 164 14.92 -0.67 2.57
C LEU A 164 14.24 0.67 2.27
N LEU A 165 14.05 1.57 3.26
CA LEU A 165 13.59 2.94 3.00
C LEU A 165 14.53 3.67 2.06
N VAL A 166 15.84 3.61 2.32
CA VAL A 166 16.86 4.27 1.49
C VAL A 166 16.95 3.61 0.12
N ALA A 167 16.97 2.28 0.04
CA ALA A 167 16.98 1.56 -1.23
C ALA A 167 15.77 1.88 -2.11
N ASN A 168 14.57 1.95 -1.51
CA ASN A 168 13.35 2.34 -2.23
C ASN A 168 13.40 3.79 -2.72
N SER A 169 13.96 4.73 -1.93
CA SER A 169 14.14 6.11 -2.38
C SER A 169 15.02 6.19 -3.62
N ILE A 170 16.15 5.47 -3.62
CA ILE A 170 17.07 5.43 -4.75
C ILE A 170 16.40 4.80 -5.98
N LEU A 171 15.66 3.71 -5.82
CA LEU A 171 15.05 2.98 -6.92
C LEU A 171 13.90 3.75 -7.57
N GLY A 172 12.92 4.22 -6.77
CA GLY A 172 11.69 4.82 -7.31
C GLY A 172 10.93 5.69 -6.32
N GLY A 173 11.52 6.06 -5.17
CA GLY A 173 10.82 6.78 -4.12
C GLY A 173 10.70 8.30 -4.33
N ASP A 174 11.36 8.86 -5.31
CA ASP A 174 11.34 10.30 -5.62
C ASP A 174 11.54 10.62 -7.11
N PHE A 175 11.46 11.89 -7.47
CA PHE A 175 11.61 12.34 -8.86
C PHE A 175 13.02 12.09 -9.43
N GLY A 176 14.06 12.13 -8.62
CA GLY A 176 15.44 11.85 -9.04
C GLY A 176 15.81 10.38 -8.97
N SER A 177 14.89 9.48 -8.66
CA SER A 177 15.11 8.04 -8.55
C SER A 177 15.42 7.38 -9.89
N TYR A 178 16.03 6.20 -9.86
CA TYR A 178 16.45 5.48 -11.06
C TYR A 178 15.31 5.26 -12.04
N ILE A 179 14.19 4.70 -11.57
CA ILE A 179 13.03 4.40 -12.43
C ILE A 179 12.42 5.67 -13.01
N ASN A 180 12.27 6.73 -12.21
CA ASN A 180 11.65 7.95 -12.70
C ASN A 180 12.55 8.68 -13.70
N MET A 181 13.86 8.75 -13.45
CA MET A 181 14.83 9.33 -14.39
C MET A 181 14.86 8.56 -15.70
N ASN A 182 14.87 7.22 -15.66
CA ASN A 182 14.85 6.38 -16.85
C ASN A 182 13.55 6.57 -17.66
N LEU A 183 12.38 6.30 -17.06
CA LEU A 183 11.12 6.29 -17.82
C LEU A 183 10.62 7.67 -18.20
N ARG A 184 10.85 8.69 -17.36
CA ARG A 184 10.35 10.03 -17.59
C ARG A 184 11.35 10.88 -18.38
N GLU A 185 12.61 11.00 -17.90
CA GLU A 185 13.57 11.96 -18.46
C GLU A 185 14.32 11.37 -19.66
N GLU A 186 14.76 10.11 -19.62
CA GLU A 186 15.53 9.50 -20.69
C GLU A 186 14.62 9.02 -21.84
N HIS A 187 13.50 8.39 -21.52
CA HIS A 187 12.61 7.77 -22.52
C HIS A 187 11.34 8.56 -22.81
N GLY A 188 10.89 9.45 -21.95
CA GLY A 188 9.65 10.19 -22.12
C GLY A 188 8.37 9.33 -22.13
N TYR A 189 8.41 8.14 -21.54
CA TYR A 189 7.29 7.18 -21.57
C TYR A 189 6.15 7.55 -20.64
N THR A 190 6.42 8.33 -19.59
CA THR A 190 5.47 8.65 -18.51
C THR A 190 5.71 10.03 -17.92
N TYR A 191 4.71 10.57 -17.24
CA TYR A 191 4.85 11.74 -16.36
C TYR A 191 5.47 11.40 -15.00
N GLY A 192 5.53 10.12 -14.62
CA GLY A 192 6.17 9.66 -13.40
C GLY A 192 6.04 8.15 -13.20
N ALA A 193 7.10 7.58 -12.64
CA ALA A 193 7.17 6.18 -12.27
C ALA A 193 7.77 6.05 -10.87
N PHE A 194 7.02 5.49 -9.93
CA PHE A 194 7.40 5.51 -8.53
C PHE A 194 7.33 4.12 -7.89
N SER A 195 8.24 3.84 -6.97
CA SER A 195 8.20 2.67 -6.13
C SER A 195 7.82 2.99 -4.68
N THR A 196 7.16 2.05 -4.06
CA THR A 196 6.78 2.10 -2.64
C THR A 196 6.84 0.71 -2.05
N PHE A 197 7.07 0.63 -0.74
CA PHE A 197 6.80 -0.60 0.00
C PHE A 197 5.93 -0.34 1.22
N LYS A 198 5.22 -1.36 1.65
CA LYS A 198 4.39 -1.34 2.86
C LYS A 198 4.73 -2.53 3.72
N THR A 199 4.94 -2.28 4.99
CA THR A 199 5.01 -3.33 6.01
C THR A 199 3.60 -3.60 6.54
N ASP A 200 3.34 -4.81 6.94
CA ASP A 200 2.07 -5.18 7.55
C ASP A 200 2.29 -5.87 8.90
N LYS A 201 1.34 -5.69 9.82
CA LYS A 201 1.41 -6.27 11.18
C LYS A 201 1.00 -7.74 11.18
N TRP A 202 0.00 -8.09 10.37
CA TRP A 202 -0.71 -9.36 10.44
C TRP A 202 -0.27 -10.38 9.40
N THR A 203 0.16 -9.89 8.22
CA THR A 203 0.51 -10.72 7.07
C THR A 203 1.78 -10.19 6.40
N LYS A 204 2.11 -10.68 5.21
CA LYS A 204 3.18 -10.11 4.40
C LYS A 204 2.76 -8.73 3.87
N GLY A 205 3.67 -7.79 3.95
CA GLY A 205 3.57 -6.50 3.27
C GLY A 205 3.83 -6.64 1.77
N SER A 206 4.07 -5.53 1.08
CA SER A 206 4.32 -5.56 -0.36
C SER A 206 5.29 -4.49 -0.82
N PHE A 207 6.05 -4.79 -1.84
CA PHE A 207 6.77 -3.83 -2.67
C PHE A 207 6.00 -3.62 -3.97
N SER A 208 6.03 -2.40 -4.52
CA SER A 208 5.35 -2.06 -5.78
C SER A 208 6.03 -0.94 -6.52
N ILE A 209 6.10 -1.06 -7.84
CA ILE A 209 6.42 0.01 -8.78
C ILE A 209 5.16 0.30 -9.57
N LYS A 210 4.82 1.57 -9.74
CA LYS A 210 3.64 2.03 -10.47
C LYS A 210 4.02 3.05 -11.54
N THR A 211 3.43 2.91 -12.71
CA THR A 211 3.47 3.94 -13.76
C THR A 211 2.26 3.80 -14.68
N LYS A 212 2.01 4.85 -15.44
CA LYS A 212 1.02 4.91 -16.52
C LYS A 212 1.73 5.37 -17.78
N VAL A 213 1.57 4.62 -18.86
CA VAL A 213 2.27 4.89 -20.13
C VAL A 213 1.33 4.79 -21.33
N GLY A 214 1.67 5.40 -22.47
CA GLY A 214 0.97 5.16 -23.72
C GLY A 214 1.05 3.69 -24.14
N ASN A 215 0.01 3.17 -24.81
CA ASN A 215 -0.05 1.74 -25.20
C ASN A 215 1.20 1.32 -25.98
N ALA A 216 1.65 2.12 -26.94
CA ALA A 216 2.81 1.80 -27.80
C ALA A 216 4.14 1.61 -27.06
N VAL A 217 4.26 2.06 -25.81
CA VAL A 217 5.49 1.96 -25.01
C VAL A 217 5.33 1.07 -23.77
N THR A 218 4.25 0.29 -23.71
CA THR A 218 3.96 -0.57 -22.56
C THR A 218 5.03 -1.64 -22.36
N ALA A 219 5.35 -2.41 -23.40
CA ALA A 219 6.36 -3.47 -23.33
C ALA A 219 7.79 -2.90 -23.07
N PRO A 220 8.26 -1.86 -23.79
CA PRO A 220 9.53 -1.21 -23.47
C PRO A 220 9.60 -0.71 -22.03
N ALA A 221 8.57 -0.05 -21.51
CA ALA A 221 8.57 0.47 -20.14
C ALA A 221 8.74 -0.62 -19.09
N ILE A 222 8.14 -1.80 -19.29
CA ILE A 222 8.31 -2.95 -18.41
C ILE A 222 9.77 -3.40 -18.38
N VAL A 223 10.41 -3.51 -19.56
CA VAL A 223 11.81 -3.91 -19.67
C VAL A 223 12.71 -2.92 -18.95
N GLU A 224 12.49 -1.61 -19.12
CA GLU A 224 13.27 -0.59 -18.43
C GLU A 224 13.09 -0.64 -16.91
N ILE A 225 11.87 -0.84 -16.41
CA ILE A 225 11.63 -1.07 -14.97
C ILE A 225 12.48 -2.24 -14.44
N LEU A 226 12.46 -3.38 -15.15
CA LEU A 226 13.22 -4.56 -14.72
C LEU A 226 14.74 -4.32 -14.77
N LYS A 227 15.22 -3.54 -15.74
CA LYS A 227 16.65 -3.13 -15.81
C LYS A 227 17.06 -2.30 -14.59
N GLU A 228 16.26 -1.33 -14.18
CA GLU A 228 16.59 -0.50 -13.02
C GLU A 228 16.54 -1.30 -11.70
N VAL A 229 15.59 -2.24 -11.57
CA VAL A 229 15.60 -3.18 -10.43
C VAL A 229 16.87 -4.04 -10.44
N LYS A 230 17.25 -4.57 -11.60
CA LYS A 230 18.49 -5.34 -11.73
C LYS A 230 19.72 -4.48 -11.41
N ARG A 231 19.75 -3.23 -11.89
CA ARG A 231 20.84 -2.28 -11.64
C ARG A 231 21.11 -2.09 -10.15
N ILE A 232 20.07 -1.77 -9.34
CA ILE A 232 20.25 -1.56 -7.90
C ILE A 232 20.66 -2.85 -7.16
N GLN A 233 20.36 -4.04 -7.71
CA GLN A 233 20.78 -5.33 -7.16
C GLN A 233 22.23 -5.70 -7.50
N THR A 234 22.71 -5.30 -8.67
CA THR A 234 24.00 -5.77 -9.20
C THR A 234 25.10 -4.71 -9.16
N THR A 235 24.73 -3.44 -9.07
CA THR A 235 25.67 -2.30 -9.09
C THR A 235 25.60 -1.56 -7.75
N ILE A 236 26.74 -1.39 -7.11
CA ILE A 236 26.84 -0.58 -5.88
C ILE A 236 26.50 0.87 -6.21
N VAL A 237 25.62 1.47 -5.42
CA VAL A 237 25.21 2.87 -5.59
C VAL A 237 26.36 3.83 -5.29
N SER A 238 26.41 4.99 -5.97
CA SER A 238 27.44 6.00 -5.69
C SER A 238 27.23 6.63 -4.30
N GLU A 239 28.33 7.16 -3.71
CA GLU A 239 28.24 7.91 -2.45
C GLU A 239 27.30 9.12 -2.57
N GLU A 240 27.36 9.82 -3.69
CA GLU A 240 26.51 10.96 -3.96
C GLU A 240 25.03 10.57 -3.96
N LYS A 241 24.67 9.46 -4.63
CA LYS A 241 23.28 8.99 -4.70
C LYS A 241 22.77 8.54 -3.34
N LEU A 242 23.60 7.85 -2.56
CA LEU A 242 23.29 7.47 -1.19
C LEU A 242 23.07 8.70 -0.30
N ALA A 243 23.99 9.68 -0.37
CA ALA A 243 23.89 10.92 0.42
C ALA A 243 22.63 11.72 0.05
N GLN A 244 22.31 11.83 -1.24
CA GLN A 244 21.08 12.49 -1.72
C GLN A 244 19.82 11.81 -1.14
N ALA A 245 19.71 10.50 -1.23
CA ALA A 245 18.55 9.75 -0.70
C ALA A 245 18.39 9.93 0.82
N LYS A 246 19.49 9.85 1.58
CA LYS A 246 19.50 10.12 3.02
C LYS A 246 19.03 11.54 3.34
N ALA A 247 19.62 12.54 2.69
CA ALA A 247 19.27 13.96 2.91
C ALA A 247 17.79 14.23 2.66
N GLN A 248 17.22 13.63 1.62
CA GLN A 248 15.81 13.77 1.29
C GLN A 248 14.91 13.17 2.38
N TYR A 249 15.20 11.94 2.85
CA TYR A 249 14.47 11.32 3.95
C TYR A 249 14.54 12.14 5.23
N LEU A 250 15.72 12.63 5.58
CA LEU A 250 15.92 13.44 6.77
C LEU A 250 15.16 14.77 6.69
N GLY A 251 15.18 15.43 5.52
CA GLY A 251 14.41 16.65 5.30
C GLY A 251 12.91 16.42 5.45
N GLN A 252 12.37 15.38 4.82
CA GLN A 252 10.95 15.02 4.94
C GLN A 252 10.57 14.66 6.40
N PHE A 253 11.42 13.91 7.09
CA PHE A 253 11.19 13.54 8.49
C PHE A 253 11.11 14.75 9.40
N VAL A 254 12.08 15.68 9.29
CA VAL A 254 12.12 16.91 10.10
C VAL A 254 10.87 17.76 9.85
N LEU A 255 10.57 18.05 8.59
CA LEU A 255 9.37 18.81 8.20
C LEU A 255 8.06 18.15 8.68
N ALA A 256 8.00 16.82 8.64
CA ALA A 256 6.81 16.10 9.12
C ALA A 256 6.61 16.27 10.63
N THR A 257 7.68 16.37 11.44
CA THR A 257 7.57 16.51 12.91
C THR A 257 7.01 17.84 13.38
N GLU A 258 6.96 18.86 12.52
CA GLU A 258 6.31 20.14 12.82
C GLU A 258 4.77 20.02 12.96
N ARG A 259 4.19 18.90 12.45
CA ARG A 259 2.75 18.68 12.49
C ARG A 259 2.35 17.85 13.74
N PRO A 260 1.44 18.34 14.58
CA PRO A 260 0.97 17.59 15.76
C PRO A 260 0.40 16.21 15.40
N GLN A 261 -0.28 16.08 14.24
CA GLN A 261 -0.81 14.81 13.74
C GLN A 261 0.27 13.77 13.47
N THR A 262 1.46 14.20 13.05
CA THR A 262 2.60 13.28 12.84
C THR A 262 3.08 12.69 14.17
N ILE A 263 3.16 13.51 15.20
CA ILE A 263 3.54 13.06 16.56
C ILE A 263 2.50 12.08 17.10
N ALA A 264 1.20 12.39 16.94
CA ALA A 264 0.12 11.47 17.29
C ALA A 264 0.25 10.12 16.55
N ASN A 265 0.50 10.14 15.24
CA ASN A 265 0.70 8.93 14.44
C ASN A 265 1.94 8.14 14.88
N TYR A 266 3.02 8.80 15.29
CA TYR A 266 4.20 8.12 15.83
C TYR A 266 3.88 7.39 17.12
N ALA A 267 3.14 8.01 18.04
CA ALA A 267 2.70 7.38 19.28
C ALA A 267 1.82 6.14 19.01
N ILE A 268 0.86 6.26 18.09
CA ILE A 268 0.02 5.14 17.66
C ILE A 268 0.86 4.02 17.03
N ASN A 269 1.77 4.34 16.13
CA ASN A 269 2.63 3.35 15.47
C ASN A 269 3.50 2.57 16.45
N ILE A 270 4.08 3.24 17.47
CA ILE A 270 4.85 2.57 18.52
C ILE A 270 4.01 1.48 19.18
N LYS A 271 2.78 1.78 19.57
CA LYS A 271 1.87 0.83 20.23
C LYS A 271 1.34 -0.24 19.27
N VAL A 272 0.75 0.16 18.15
CA VAL A 272 0.09 -0.76 17.19
C VAL A 272 1.08 -1.71 16.52
N ARG A 273 2.29 -1.25 16.22
CA ARG A 273 3.33 -2.03 15.52
C ARG A 273 4.37 -2.64 16.47
N ASN A 274 4.18 -2.48 17.77
CA ASN A 274 5.09 -2.96 18.82
C ASN A 274 6.55 -2.54 18.54
N LEU A 275 6.74 -1.22 18.31
CA LEU A 275 8.05 -0.65 18.08
C LEU A 275 8.73 -0.28 19.41
N PRO A 276 10.07 -0.22 19.47
CA PRO A 276 10.77 0.38 20.61
C PRO A 276 10.29 1.82 20.86
N GLU A 277 10.21 2.25 22.12
CA GLU A 277 9.73 3.59 22.47
C GLU A 277 10.62 4.71 21.89
N ASP A 278 11.89 4.41 21.68
CA ASP A 278 12.87 5.32 21.09
C ASP A 278 12.98 5.20 19.56
N PHE A 279 12.08 4.48 18.90
CA PHE A 279 12.13 4.22 17.46
C PHE A 279 12.29 5.50 16.63
N TYR A 280 11.43 6.49 16.86
CA TYR A 280 11.48 7.76 16.13
C TYR A 280 12.57 8.70 16.64
N LYS A 281 13.00 8.58 17.90
CA LYS A 281 14.17 9.29 18.44
C LYS A 281 15.46 8.91 17.72
N ASN A 282 15.58 7.63 17.38
CA ASN A 282 16.76 7.08 16.69
C ASN A 282 16.64 7.11 15.16
N TYR A 283 15.55 7.64 14.58
CA TYR A 283 15.24 7.57 13.16
C TYR A 283 16.36 8.17 12.30
N ILE A 284 16.81 9.39 12.62
CA ILE A 284 17.88 10.10 11.91
C ILE A 284 19.19 9.30 11.95
N ALA A 285 19.57 8.81 13.13
CA ALA A 285 20.80 8.03 13.30
C ALA A 285 20.74 6.73 12.47
N LYS A 286 19.59 6.05 12.44
CA LYS A 286 19.40 4.82 11.68
C LYS A 286 19.44 5.03 10.16
N ILE A 287 18.86 6.11 9.65
CA ILE A 287 19.00 6.48 8.22
C ILE A 287 20.46 6.79 7.87
N ASN A 288 21.15 7.56 8.72
CA ASN A 288 22.55 7.91 8.49
C ASN A 288 23.50 6.70 8.51
N ALA A 289 23.18 5.69 9.30
CA ALA A 289 23.99 4.47 9.41
C ALA A 289 23.89 3.54 8.19
N VAL A 290 22.91 3.71 7.29
CA VAL A 290 22.75 2.85 6.11
C VAL A 290 23.97 2.97 5.18
N THR A 291 24.52 1.84 4.76
CA THR A 291 25.67 1.78 3.82
C THR A 291 25.21 1.46 2.39
N LYS A 292 26.14 1.54 1.44
CA LYS A 292 25.88 1.15 0.04
C LYS A 292 25.65 -0.36 -0.08
N GLU A 293 26.38 -1.12 0.70
CA GLU A 293 26.28 -2.57 0.81
C GLU A 293 24.91 -2.97 1.39
N ASP A 294 24.40 -2.23 2.37
CA ASP A 294 23.05 -2.42 2.90
C ASP A 294 21.99 -2.20 1.82
N VAL A 295 22.12 -1.14 1.03
CA VAL A 295 21.21 -0.84 -0.09
C VAL A 295 21.17 -2.02 -1.07
N GLN A 296 22.32 -2.51 -1.50
CA GLN A 296 22.41 -3.65 -2.44
C GLN A 296 21.85 -4.94 -1.82
N ARG A 297 22.18 -5.22 -0.56
CA ARG A 297 21.71 -6.38 0.19
C ARG A 297 20.19 -6.41 0.29
N VAL A 298 19.57 -5.33 0.74
CA VAL A 298 18.10 -5.26 0.88
C VAL A 298 17.39 -5.21 -0.46
N ALA A 299 17.99 -4.61 -1.50
CA ALA A 299 17.45 -4.67 -2.86
C ALA A 299 17.35 -6.11 -3.36
N ASN A 300 18.37 -6.95 -3.09
CA ASN A 300 18.35 -8.37 -3.43
C ASN A 300 17.34 -9.18 -2.58
N SER A 301 17.14 -8.78 -1.32
CA SER A 301 16.26 -9.51 -0.39
C SER A 301 14.76 -9.19 -0.60
N TYR A 302 14.43 -7.99 -1.04
CA TYR A 302 13.04 -7.51 -1.02
C TYR A 302 12.47 -7.08 -2.38
N PHE A 303 13.30 -6.71 -3.37
CA PHE A 303 12.85 -6.45 -4.74
C PHE A 303 13.01 -7.73 -5.56
N LEU A 304 12.04 -8.63 -5.46
CA LEU A 304 12.16 -10.02 -5.92
C LEU A 304 12.03 -10.13 -7.44
N LEU A 305 13.06 -9.70 -8.16
CA LEU A 305 13.11 -9.67 -9.63
C LEU A 305 12.72 -10.99 -10.30
N LYS A 306 12.89 -12.12 -9.61
CA LYS A 306 12.53 -13.45 -10.11
C LYS A 306 11.10 -13.89 -9.77
N ASN A 307 10.38 -13.10 -8.97
CA ASN A 307 9.06 -13.46 -8.42
C ASN A 307 8.05 -12.30 -8.51
N PHE A 308 8.23 -11.40 -9.47
CA PHE A 308 7.30 -10.31 -9.67
C PHE A 308 5.99 -10.75 -10.33
N ARG A 309 4.90 -10.15 -9.89
CA ARG A 309 3.69 -10.00 -10.69
C ARG A 309 3.78 -8.65 -11.41
N ILE A 310 3.76 -8.68 -12.74
CA ILE A 310 3.68 -7.49 -13.60
C ILE A 310 2.23 -7.39 -14.05
N ILE A 311 1.44 -6.58 -13.35
CA ILE A 311 0.01 -6.44 -13.60
C ILE A 311 -0.17 -5.27 -14.57
N ILE A 312 -0.94 -5.52 -15.64
CA ILE A 312 -1.16 -4.55 -16.70
C ILE A 312 -2.66 -4.47 -16.99
N VAL A 313 -3.20 -3.27 -16.95
CA VAL A 313 -4.55 -2.97 -17.46
C VAL A 313 -4.38 -2.05 -18.66
N GLY A 314 -4.79 -2.52 -19.85
CA GLY A 314 -4.59 -1.77 -21.08
C GLY A 314 -5.39 -2.37 -22.25
N LYS A 315 -5.32 -1.73 -23.41
CA LYS A 315 -6.06 -2.14 -24.59
C LYS A 315 -5.38 -3.31 -25.30
N GLY A 316 -5.96 -4.51 -25.19
CA GLY A 316 -5.37 -5.75 -25.68
C GLY A 316 -5.04 -5.74 -27.17
N SER A 317 -5.90 -5.14 -28.02
CA SER A 317 -5.63 -5.03 -29.46
C SER A 317 -4.34 -4.28 -29.80
N ASP A 318 -3.87 -3.43 -28.90
CA ASP A 318 -2.71 -2.57 -29.14
C ASP A 318 -1.42 -3.15 -28.52
N ILE A 319 -1.52 -3.96 -27.42
CA ILE A 319 -0.35 -4.30 -26.60
C ILE A 319 -0.13 -5.80 -26.39
N ALA A 320 -1.15 -6.66 -26.56
CA ALA A 320 -1.07 -8.07 -26.14
C ALA A 320 0.05 -8.85 -26.84
N ASP A 321 0.26 -8.63 -28.14
CA ASP A 321 1.28 -9.35 -28.91
C ASP A 321 2.70 -8.98 -28.49
N GLU A 322 2.95 -7.71 -28.19
CA GLU A 322 4.25 -7.26 -27.65
C GLU A 322 4.50 -7.80 -26.26
N LEU A 323 3.48 -7.80 -25.39
CA LEU A 323 3.58 -8.35 -24.02
C LEU A 323 3.93 -9.84 -24.04
N LYS A 324 3.33 -10.63 -24.94
CA LYS A 324 3.63 -12.06 -25.11
C LYS A 324 5.08 -12.34 -25.51
N ASN A 325 5.77 -11.34 -26.05
CA ASN A 325 7.13 -11.47 -26.58
C ASN A 325 8.20 -10.81 -25.69
N ILE A 326 7.84 -10.31 -24.50
CA ILE A 326 8.82 -9.72 -23.59
C ILE A 326 9.83 -10.77 -23.15
N ASN A 327 11.11 -10.47 -23.41
CA ASN A 327 12.26 -11.20 -22.93
C ASN A 327 13.06 -10.33 -21.96
N PHE A 328 13.46 -10.93 -20.85
CA PHE A 328 14.37 -10.28 -19.90
C PHE A 328 15.43 -11.28 -19.45
N ASP A 329 16.71 -10.90 -19.53
CA ASP A 329 17.87 -11.77 -19.21
C ASP A 329 17.86 -13.13 -19.95
N GLY A 330 17.47 -13.13 -21.22
CA GLY A 330 17.41 -14.32 -22.06
C GLY A 330 16.23 -15.28 -21.76
N LYS A 331 15.34 -14.88 -20.85
CA LYS A 331 14.11 -15.62 -20.54
C LYS A 331 12.87 -14.88 -21.02
N LYS A 332 12.00 -15.60 -21.69
CA LYS A 332 10.65 -15.11 -22.01
C LYS A 332 9.82 -15.06 -20.73
N ILE A 333 9.16 -13.91 -20.47
CA ILE A 333 8.28 -13.75 -19.32
C ILE A 333 6.91 -14.35 -19.67
N PRO A 334 6.39 -15.35 -18.92
CA PRO A 334 5.08 -15.91 -19.17
C PRO A 334 3.97 -14.88 -18.92
N MET A 335 2.96 -14.87 -19.80
CA MET A 335 1.79 -14.01 -19.68
C MET A 335 0.54 -14.86 -19.43
N LYS A 336 -0.26 -14.41 -18.48
CA LYS A 336 -1.57 -14.93 -18.13
C LYS A 336 -2.61 -13.82 -18.26
N GLU A 337 -3.79 -14.18 -18.76
CA GLU A 337 -4.90 -13.24 -18.94
C GLU A 337 -5.91 -13.37 -17.80
N PHE A 338 -6.41 -12.23 -17.34
CA PHE A 338 -7.37 -12.16 -16.23
C PHE A 338 -8.55 -11.25 -16.59
N ASP A 339 -9.67 -11.47 -15.93
CA ASP A 339 -10.79 -10.54 -15.96
C ASP A 339 -10.55 -9.33 -15.01
N SER A 340 -11.49 -8.38 -15.01
CA SER A 340 -11.42 -7.20 -14.16
C SER A 340 -11.58 -7.48 -12.66
N TYR A 341 -11.81 -8.73 -12.27
CA TYR A 341 -11.93 -9.20 -10.88
C TYR A 341 -10.74 -10.07 -10.43
N GLY A 342 -9.84 -10.40 -11.36
CA GLY A 342 -8.64 -11.20 -11.08
C GLY A 342 -8.85 -12.71 -11.23
N ASN A 343 -9.91 -13.14 -11.91
CA ASN A 343 -10.07 -14.54 -12.30
C ASN A 343 -9.26 -14.81 -13.57
N GLU A 344 -8.47 -15.89 -13.58
CA GLU A 344 -7.70 -16.32 -14.76
C GLU A 344 -8.67 -16.81 -15.84
N LYS A 345 -8.46 -16.36 -17.10
CA LYS A 345 -9.27 -16.71 -18.28
C LYS A 345 -8.79 -17.99 -18.94
#